data_7d445d8ec43e2d7baba329f94848237f
#
_entry.id   7d445d8ec43e2d7baba329f94848237f
#
_cell.length_a   1.000
_cell.length_b   1.000
_cell.length_c   1.000
_cell.angle_alpha   90.00
_cell.angle_beta   90.00
_cell.angle_gamma   90.00
#
_symmetry.space_group_name_H-M   'P 1'
#
loop_
_entity.id
_entity.type
_entity.pdbx_description
1 polymer ?
#
loop_
_entity_poly.entity_id
_entity_poly.type
_entity_poly.pdbx_seq_one_letter_code
_entity_poly.pdbx_strand_id
1 'polypeptide(L)'
;MPRPSSAALHLATSLPFFYGWVAIAIAFVSMAIGVNARTAFSLLFPPILAEFQWDRSATAAIFSVGFFTSAIYAPIVGHFMDRLGPRYVVSFGALTVSSGLVLSTLATELWHLYLTLGILVVGSSISLSYIGHGAFVPNWFVRKRGVAIGLAFSGVGAGSIIIFPWMQAIIDDEGWRSACWSMAVLVLVVVAPLNFFLQNRHPEDLGLEADGDTSAPVDQGPAPPQASIVDQAWAETDWTLGLAVRTARFWWCFAAFFAGLFAWYAVQVHQTRYLFDVGFDTTTAAYALGFVPLLGIIGQIGVGFLSDRVGREWGWTIGCLGFVACYGVLLVLEARPSPLIMGLMVAAQGLIGYGMAVGISSIIADLFQGRHYGRIYGALNIACAIGPAAGPWVMGYLYDTSGSYASSFWLCIAMCFFAIFCIWMAAPRKVRLVAGQAARLRRA
;
A
#
# COMPACT_ATOMS: atom_id res chain seq x y z
N MET A 1 26.85 -2.40 -13.86
CA MET A 1 26.03 -1.67 -12.87
C MET A 1 26.27 -0.18 -13.05
N PRO A 2 25.26 0.69 -12.92
CA PRO A 2 25.48 2.13 -12.98
C PRO A 2 26.37 2.58 -11.81
N ARG A 3 27.31 3.47 -12.06
CA ARG A 3 28.22 3.98 -11.03
C ARG A 3 27.46 4.76 -9.96
N PRO A 4 27.84 4.65 -8.67
CA PRO A 4 27.26 5.46 -7.60
C PRO A 4 27.47 6.96 -7.86
N SER A 5 26.64 7.82 -7.26
CA SER A 5 26.85 9.27 -7.40
C SER A 5 28.02 9.72 -6.56
N SER A 6 28.72 10.75 -7.02
CA SER A 6 29.79 11.38 -6.23
C SER A 6 29.29 11.93 -4.89
N ALA A 7 28.05 12.44 -4.86
CA ALA A 7 27.42 12.93 -3.64
C ALA A 7 27.18 11.81 -2.60
N ALA A 8 26.68 10.64 -3.05
CA ALA A 8 26.49 9.50 -2.16
C ALA A 8 27.82 8.95 -1.63
N LEU A 9 28.85 8.86 -2.48
CA LEU A 9 30.19 8.45 -2.08
C LEU A 9 30.80 9.40 -1.05
N HIS A 10 30.71 10.70 -1.29
CA HIS A 10 31.23 11.72 -0.35
C HIS A 10 30.52 11.65 0.99
N LEU A 11 29.18 11.55 1.00
CA LEU A 11 28.41 11.40 2.23
C LEU A 11 28.74 10.09 2.95
N ALA A 12 28.86 8.97 2.24
CA ALA A 12 29.18 7.68 2.84
C ALA A 12 30.52 7.67 3.60
N THR A 13 31.50 8.48 3.11
CA THR A 13 32.82 8.60 3.76
C THR A 13 32.87 9.66 4.85
N SER A 14 31.99 10.66 4.86
CA SER A 14 32.00 11.78 5.81
C SER A 14 31.09 11.56 7.03
N LEU A 15 30.12 10.66 6.95
CA LEU A 15 29.17 10.46 8.03
C LEU A 15 29.77 9.58 9.15
N PRO A 16 29.51 9.91 10.44
CA PRO A 16 29.97 9.12 11.60
C PRO A 16 29.13 7.87 11.86
N PHE A 17 28.12 7.59 11.01
CA PHE A 17 27.20 6.45 11.14
C PHE A 17 26.97 5.78 9.79
N PHE A 18 26.42 4.57 9.83
CA PHE A 18 26.17 3.75 8.64
C PHE A 18 25.21 4.43 7.65
N TYR A 19 25.66 4.56 6.39
CA TYR A 19 24.91 5.23 5.30
C TYR A 19 23.54 4.58 5.03
N GLY A 20 23.35 3.31 5.38
CA GLY A 20 22.05 2.64 5.26
C GLY A 20 20.91 3.41 5.95
N TRP A 21 21.16 4.14 7.01
CA TRP A 21 20.15 4.98 7.66
C TRP A 21 19.76 6.21 6.81
N VAL A 22 20.70 6.75 6.01
CA VAL A 22 20.40 7.80 5.02
C VAL A 22 19.51 7.23 3.92
N ALA A 23 19.82 6.04 3.41
CA ALA A 23 19.00 5.37 2.41
C ALA A 23 17.56 5.11 2.93
N ILE A 24 17.41 4.75 4.21
CA ILE A 24 16.09 4.60 4.86
C ILE A 24 15.37 5.95 5.01
N ALA A 25 16.07 7.01 5.41
CA ALA A 25 15.47 8.35 5.52
C ALA A 25 14.98 8.87 4.17
N ILE A 26 15.72 8.63 3.08
CA ILE A 26 15.30 8.96 1.72
C ILE A 26 14.08 8.15 1.32
N ALA A 27 14.05 6.84 1.61
CA ALA A 27 12.90 5.99 1.35
C ALA A 27 11.67 6.46 2.14
N PHE A 28 11.83 6.84 3.42
CA PHE A 28 10.78 7.42 4.26
C PHE A 28 10.16 8.67 3.61
N VAL A 29 10.99 9.64 3.23
CA VAL A 29 10.52 10.89 2.58
C VAL A 29 9.88 10.60 1.22
N SER A 30 10.49 9.73 0.41
CA SER A 30 9.97 9.36 -0.91
C SER A 30 8.61 8.69 -0.82
N MET A 31 8.40 7.81 0.16
CA MET A 31 7.13 7.14 0.39
C MET A 31 6.09 8.07 1.02
N ALA A 32 6.53 8.97 1.93
CA ALA A 32 5.67 10.00 2.51
C ALA A 32 5.02 10.86 1.44
N ILE A 33 5.77 11.24 0.41
CA ILE A 33 5.27 12.09 -0.68
C ILE A 33 4.61 11.23 -1.78
N GLY A 34 5.29 10.20 -2.27
CA GLY A 34 4.87 9.46 -3.46
C GLY A 34 3.58 8.64 -3.28
N VAL A 35 3.41 7.95 -2.16
CA VAL A 35 2.18 7.21 -1.87
C VAL A 35 1.02 8.18 -1.62
N ASN A 36 1.29 9.27 -0.91
CA ASN A 36 0.25 10.25 -0.61
C ASN A 36 -0.16 11.08 -1.84
N ALA A 37 0.73 11.30 -2.82
CA ALA A 37 0.37 11.88 -4.11
C ALA A 37 -0.73 11.09 -4.83
N ARG A 38 -0.66 9.75 -4.77
CA ARG A 38 -1.71 8.88 -5.29
C ARG A 38 -2.99 8.92 -4.47
N THR A 39 -2.85 8.81 -3.14
CA THR A 39 -4.00 8.75 -2.22
C THR A 39 -4.74 10.09 -2.15
N ALA A 40 -4.06 11.21 -2.41
CA ALA A 40 -4.64 12.54 -2.52
C ALA A 40 -5.73 12.66 -3.60
N PHE A 41 -5.86 11.68 -4.50
CA PHE A 41 -7.01 11.60 -5.41
C PHE A 41 -8.36 11.68 -4.67
N SER A 42 -8.45 11.16 -3.44
CA SER A 42 -9.65 11.30 -2.61
C SER A 42 -10.01 12.76 -2.29
N LEU A 43 -9.01 13.64 -2.18
CA LEU A 43 -9.22 15.09 -1.98
C LEU A 43 -9.57 15.80 -3.30
N LEU A 44 -9.02 15.33 -4.41
CA LEU A 44 -9.31 15.87 -5.74
C LEU A 44 -10.69 15.44 -6.26
N PHE A 45 -11.21 14.32 -5.76
CA PHE A 45 -12.48 13.73 -6.21
C PHE A 45 -13.68 14.68 -6.05
N PRO A 46 -13.94 15.33 -4.88
CA PRO A 46 -15.05 16.26 -4.72
C PRO A 46 -15.01 17.48 -5.66
N PRO A 47 -13.90 18.23 -5.78
CA PRO A 47 -13.86 19.41 -6.64
C PRO A 47 -13.93 19.05 -8.13
N ILE A 48 -13.38 17.92 -8.56
CA ILE A 48 -13.51 17.43 -9.94
C ILE A 48 -14.98 17.12 -10.23
N LEU A 49 -15.70 16.41 -9.35
CA LEU A 49 -17.12 16.16 -9.50
C LEU A 49 -17.94 17.47 -9.57
N ALA A 50 -17.60 18.44 -8.73
CA ALA A 50 -18.32 19.72 -8.69
C ALA A 50 -18.13 20.55 -9.97
N GLU A 51 -16.91 20.51 -10.54
CA GLU A 51 -16.60 21.29 -11.75
C GLU A 51 -17.19 20.66 -13.02
N PHE A 52 -16.99 19.36 -13.19
CA PHE A 52 -17.34 18.68 -14.45
C PHE A 52 -18.71 18.05 -14.45
N GLN A 53 -19.36 17.91 -13.27
CA GLN A 53 -20.70 17.32 -13.12
C GLN A 53 -20.80 15.88 -13.69
N TRP A 54 -19.67 15.13 -13.68
CA TRP A 54 -19.66 13.74 -14.12
C TRP A 54 -20.21 12.80 -13.05
N ASP A 55 -20.61 11.61 -13.45
CA ASP A 55 -21.04 10.55 -12.54
C ASP A 55 -19.90 10.15 -11.59
N ARG A 56 -20.25 9.75 -10.35
CA ARG A 56 -19.28 9.32 -9.36
C ARG A 56 -18.52 8.07 -9.81
N SER A 57 -19.20 7.15 -10.49
CA SER A 57 -18.59 5.95 -11.07
C SER A 57 -17.54 6.29 -12.12
N ALA A 58 -17.87 7.18 -13.07
CA ALA A 58 -16.95 7.62 -14.11
C ALA A 58 -15.72 8.32 -13.53
N THR A 59 -15.92 9.20 -12.54
CA THR A 59 -14.80 9.90 -11.88
C THR A 59 -13.96 8.94 -11.03
N ALA A 60 -14.56 8.02 -10.28
CA ALA A 60 -13.84 7.02 -9.51
C ALA A 60 -13.05 6.03 -10.39
N ALA A 61 -13.54 5.80 -11.63
CA ALA A 61 -12.84 4.96 -12.60
C ALA A 61 -11.44 5.50 -12.98
N ILE A 62 -11.15 6.79 -12.78
CA ILE A 62 -9.80 7.35 -12.93
C ILE A 62 -8.83 6.57 -12.03
N PHE A 63 -9.20 6.35 -10.78
CA PHE A 63 -8.39 5.59 -9.83
C PHE A 63 -8.31 4.10 -10.19
N SER A 64 -9.41 3.55 -10.69
CA SER A 64 -9.50 2.15 -11.16
C SER A 64 -8.56 1.88 -12.33
N VAL A 65 -8.55 2.76 -13.34
CA VAL A 65 -7.61 2.71 -14.48
C VAL A 65 -6.17 2.76 -14.00
N GLY A 66 -5.89 3.61 -13.02
CA GLY A 66 -4.57 3.73 -12.41
C GLY A 66 -4.09 2.44 -11.75
N PHE A 67 -4.94 1.77 -10.96
CA PHE A 67 -4.59 0.49 -10.35
C PHE A 67 -4.39 -0.63 -11.37
N PHE A 68 -5.23 -0.69 -12.38
CA PHE A 68 -5.05 -1.63 -13.48
C PHE A 68 -3.70 -1.39 -14.20
N THR A 69 -3.38 -0.14 -14.47
CA THR A 69 -2.09 0.26 -15.06
C THR A 69 -0.92 -0.08 -14.13
N SER A 70 -1.07 0.12 -12.81
CA SER A 70 -0.06 -0.27 -11.82
C SER A 70 0.27 -1.76 -11.88
N ALA A 71 -0.74 -2.62 -12.10
CA ALA A 71 -0.52 -4.06 -12.25
C ALA A 71 0.36 -4.40 -13.46
N ILE A 72 0.16 -3.68 -14.58
CA ILE A 72 0.97 -3.84 -15.79
C ILE A 72 2.39 -3.27 -15.57
N TYR A 73 2.51 -2.15 -14.86
CA TYR A 73 3.80 -1.50 -14.60
C TYR A 73 4.64 -2.22 -13.56
N ALA A 74 4.05 -2.96 -12.63
CA ALA A 74 4.78 -3.63 -11.55
C ALA A 74 5.95 -4.51 -12.03
N PRO A 75 5.77 -5.46 -12.98
CA PRO A 75 6.87 -6.27 -13.49
C PRO A 75 7.91 -5.44 -14.26
N ILE A 76 7.48 -4.39 -14.95
CA ILE A 76 8.36 -3.47 -15.70
C ILE A 76 9.24 -2.69 -14.72
N VAL A 77 8.64 -2.10 -13.68
CA VAL A 77 9.36 -1.39 -12.62
C VAL A 77 10.33 -2.33 -11.91
N GLY A 78 9.91 -3.55 -11.56
CA GLY A 78 10.79 -4.56 -10.97
C GLY A 78 12.00 -4.88 -11.85
N HIS A 79 11.79 -5.12 -13.15
CA HIS A 79 12.87 -5.39 -14.09
C HIS A 79 13.88 -4.23 -14.20
N PHE A 80 13.37 -2.99 -14.29
CA PHE A 80 14.25 -1.83 -14.34
C PHE A 80 14.91 -1.53 -12.99
N MET A 81 14.23 -1.81 -11.87
CA MET A 81 14.82 -1.72 -10.54
C MET A 81 16.03 -2.65 -10.40
N ASP A 82 15.94 -3.87 -10.99
CA ASP A 82 17.05 -4.82 -11.00
C ASP A 82 18.21 -4.39 -11.88
N ARG A 83 17.94 -3.73 -13.01
CA ARG A 83 18.97 -3.31 -13.96
C ARG A 83 19.59 -1.96 -13.68
N LEU A 84 18.75 -0.94 -13.40
CA LEU A 84 19.16 0.46 -13.29
C LEU A 84 19.25 0.92 -11.82
N GLY A 85 18.59 0.19 -10.89
CA GLY A 85 18.51 0.55 -9.47
C GLY A 85 17.50 1.66 -9.15
N PRO A 86 17.27 1.91 -7.85
CA PRO A 86 16.28 2.86 -7.37
C PRO A 86 16.54 4.29 -7.81
N ARG A 87 17.82 4.68 -7.95
CA ARG A 87 18.26 6.00 -8.39
C ARG A 87 17.53 6.48 -9.64
N TYR A 88 17.46 5.64 -10.66
CA TYR A 88 16.83 6.01 -11.94
C TYR A 88 15.34 5.71 -11.96
N VAL A 89 14.94 4.58 -11.41
CA VAL A 89 13.54 4.13 -11.47
C VAL A 89 12.63 4.99 -10.62
N VAL A 90 13.03 5.32 -9.39
CA VAL A 90 12.24 6.19 -8.50
C VAL A 90 12.21 7.62 -9.04
N SER A 91 13.37 8.15 -9.52
CA SER A 91 13.42 9.50 -10.08
C SER A 91 12.59 9.62 -11.37
N PHE A 92 12.62 8.63 -12.25
CA PHE A 92 11.78 8.61 -13.45
C PHE A 92 10.29 8.51 -13.07
N GLY A 93 9.93 7.69 -12.08
CA GLY A 93 8.57 7.63 -11.54
C GLY A 93 8.11 8.97 -10.97
N ALA A 94 8.98 9.68 -10.26
CA ALA A 94 8.69 11.02 -9.75
C ALA A 94 8.44 12.03 -10.89
N LEU A 95 9.25 11.99 -11.95
CA LEU A 95 9.04 12.80 -13.17
C LEU A 95 7.68 12.48 -13.81
N THR A 96 7.34 11.20 -13.96
CA THR A 96 6.07 10.78 -14.58
C THR A 96 4.87 11.23 -13.74
N VAL A 97 4.93 11.03 -12.42
CA VAL A 97 3.86 11.48 -11.50
C VAL A 97 3.70 12.99 -11.55
N SER A 98 4.81 13.76 -11.49
CA SER A 98 4.76 15.22 -11.57
C SER A 98 4.18 15.69 -12.91
N SER A 99 4.60 15.09 -14.02
CA SER A 99 4.05 15.41 -15.35
C SER A 99 2.55 15.10 -15.42
N GLY A 100 2.11 13.98 -14.85
CA GLY A 100 0.69 13.62 -14.78
C GLY A 100 -0.14 14.63 -14.00
N LEU A 101 0.36 15.08 -12.83
CA LEU A 101 -0.29 16.11 -12.03
C LEU A 101 -0.38 17.45 -12.77
N VAL A 102 0.69 17.89 -13.42
CA VAL A 102 0.68 19.13 -14.21
C VAL A 102 -0.27 19.02 -15.40
N LEU A 103 -0.19 17.96 -16.18
CA LEU A 103 -1.05 17.76 -17.35
C LEU A 103 -2.53 17.62 -16.97
N SER A 104 -2.84 17.11 -15.78
CA SER A 104 -4.23 17.02 -15.31
C SER A 104 -4.90 18.38 -15.18
N THR A 105 -4.13 19.44 -14.94
CA THR A 105 -4.66 20.82 -14.83
C THR A 105 -5.20 21.37 -16.14
N LEU A 106 -4.81 20.76 -17.26
CA LEU A 106 -5.24 21.11 -18.62
C LEU A 106 -6.45 20.26 -19.07
N ALA A 107 -6.96 19.40 -18.19
CA ALA A 107 -8.07 18.50 -18.54
C ALA A 107 -9.37 19.28 -18.75
N THR A 108 -10.06 18.94 -19.86
CA THR A 108 -11.40 19.43 -20.21
C THR A 108 -12.39 18.27 -20.38
N GLU A 109 -11.89 17.07 -20.63
CA GLU A 109 -12.64 15.87 -20.86
C GLU A 109 -12.23 14.76 -19.88
N LEU A 110 -13.14 13.83 -19.59
CA LEU A 110 -12.92 12.75 -18.62
C LEU A 110 -11.71 11.85 -18.99
N TRP A 111 -11.54 11.55 -20.27
CA TRP A 111 -10.43 10.72 -20.72
C TRP A 111 -9.06 11.38 -20.52
N HIS A 112 -8.97 12.73 -20.49
CA HIS A 112 -7.73 13.42 -20.11
C HIS A 112 -7.32 13.03 -18.69
N LEU A 113 -8.28 12.96 -17.74
CA LEU A 113 -7.98 12.57 -16.37
C LEU A 113 -7.68 11.07 -16.22
N TYR A 114 -8.26 10.21 -17.08
CA TYR A 114 -7.85 8.80 -17.12
C TYR A 114 -6.38 8.63 -17.50
N LEU A 115 -5.91 9.40 -18.49
CA LEU A 115 -4.50 9.37 -18.88
C LEU A 115 -3.61 10.02 -17.81
N THR A 116 -3.96 11.21 -17.35
CA THR A 116 -3.08 12.01 -16.49
C THR A 116 -3.10 11.55 -15.04
N LEU A 117 -4.25 11.61 -14.35
CA LEU A 117 -4.36 11.15 -12.96
C LEU A 117 -4.39 9.62 -12.86
N GLY A 118 -5.07 8.93 -13.78
CA GLY A 118 -5.14 7.46 -13.76
C GLY A 118 -3.79 6.85 -14.11
N ILE A 119 -3.36 6.94 -15.37
CA ILE A 119 -2.17 6.22 -15.86
C ILE A 119 -0.88 6.85 -15.35
N LEU A 120 -0.70 8.19 -15.51
CA LEU A 120 0.56 8.84 -15.18
C LEU A 120 0.74 9.04 -13.67
N VAL A 121 -0.29 9.36 -12.89
CA VAL A 121 -0.15 9.54 -11.44
C VAL A 121 -0.33 8.22 -10.71
N VAL A 122 -1.55 7.66 -10.69
CA VAL A 122 -1.85 6.45 -9.90
C VAL A 122 -1.06 5.25 -10.43
N GLY A 123 -1.02 5.05 -11.74
CA GLY A 123 -0.34 3.93 -12.39
C GLY A 123 1.16 3.92 -12.13
N SER A 124 1.86 5.02 -12.41
CA SER A 124 3.32 5.09 -12.28
C SER A 124 3.81 5.26 -10.83
N SER A 125 2.93 5.69 -9.92
CA SER A 125 3.26 5.81 -8.48
C SER A 125 3.71 4.50 -7.83
N ILE A 126 3.57 3.37 -8.54
CA ILE A 126 4.05 2.07 -8.07
C ILE A 126 5.55 2.07 -7.78
N SER A 127 6.35 2.83 -8.55
CA SER A 127 7.78 3.01 -8.32
C SER A 127 8.10 3.77 -7.03
N LEU A 128 7.17 4.63 -6.58
CA LEU A 128 7.26 5.44 -5.36
C LEU A 128 6.59 4.76 -4.15
N SER A 129 6.02 3.57 -4.35
CA SER A 129 5.22 2.84 -3.36
C SER A 129 6.01 1.77 -2.61
N TYR A 130 5.30 1.00 -1.78
CA TYR A 130 5.82 -0.17 -1.06
C TYR A 130 6.51 -1.18 -1.98
N ILE A 131 6.02 -1.37 -3.21
CA ILE A 131 6.60 -2.32 -4.18
C ILE A 131 7.95 -1.82 -4.66
N GLY A 132 8.04 -0.54 -5.05
CA GLY A 132 9.30 0.06 -5.50
C GLY A 132 10.38 0.04 -4.41
N HIS A 133 10.04 0.51 -3.21
CA HIS A 133 10.99 0.60 -2.09
C HIS A 133 11.29 -0.76 -1.46
N GLY A 134 10.32 -1.68 -1.44
CA GLY A 134 10.52 -3.04 -0.97
C GLY A 134 11.54 -3.85 -1.77
N ALA A 135 11.83 -3.44 -3.00
CA ALA A 135 12.80 -4.10 -3.86
C ALA A 135 14.27 -3.83 -3.47
N PHE A 136 14.59 -2.74 -2.76
CA PHE A 136 15.99 -2.39 -2.45
C PHE A 136 16.25 -2.09 -0.97
N VAL A 137 15.27 -1.58 -0.20
CA VAL A 137 15.44 -1.29 1.23
C VAL A 137 15.98 -2.48 2.03
N PRO A 138 15.52 -3.73 1.79
CA PRO A 138 16.03 -4.90 2.50
C PRO A 138 17.51 -5.22 2.25
N ASN A 139 18.14 -4.67 1.20
CA ASN A 139 19.54 -4.94 0.85
C ASN A 139 20.52 -4.24 1.80
N TRP A 140 20.10 -3.15 2.43
CA TRP A 140 20.93 -2.35 3.33
C TRP A 140 21.09 -2.97 4.71
N PHE A 141 20.12 -3.80 5.15
CA PHE A 141 20.10 -4.38 6.49
C PHE A 141 19.77 -5.87 6.45
N VAL A 142 20.58 -6.67 7.12
CA VAL A 142 20.36 -8.10 7.33
C VAL A 142 19.74 -8.33 8.71
N ARG A 143 20.41 -7.88 9.77
CA ARG A 143 19.96 -8.04 11.16
C ARG A 143 18.78 -7.16 11.54
N LYS A 144 18.78 -5.89 11.08
CA LYS A 144 17.73 -4.90 11.40
C LYS A 144 16.72 -4.70 10.25
N ARG A 145 16.61 -5.68 9.33
CA ARG A 145 15.76 -5.58 8.12
C ARG A 145 14.32 -5.17 8.41
N GLY A 146 13.68 -5.80 9.40
CA GLY A 146 12.29 -5.50 9.77
C GLY A 146 12.13 -4.05 10.29
N VAL A 147 13.06 -3.58 11.11
CA VAL A 147 13.06 -2.20 11.62
C VAL A 147 13.27 -1.19 10.48
N ALA A 148 14.22 -1.47 9.59
CA ALA A 148 14.53 -0.62 8.45
C ALA A 148 13.33 -0.47 7.50
N ILE A 149 12.69 -1.60 7.14
CA ILE A 149 11.48 -1.60 6.30
C ILE A 149 10.32 -0.88 7.01
N GLY A 150 10.10 -1.19 8.30
CA GLY A 150 9.04 -0.55 9.08
C GLY A 150 9.22 0.96 9.18
N LEU A 151 10.44 1.43 9.41
CA LEU A 151 10.75 2.85 9.47
C LEU A 151 10.57 3.53 8.11
N ALA A 152 11.07 2.94 7.01
CA ALA A 152 10.86 3.50 5.67
C ALA A 152 9.37 3.60 5.33
N PHE A 153 8.58 2.56 5.62
CA PHE A 153 7.17 2.49 5.29
C PHE A 153 6.28 3.36 6.18
N SER A 154 6.70 3.65 7.41
CA SER A 154 5.99 4.58 8.30
C SER A 154 5.95 6.01 7.76
N GLY A 155 6.81 6.35 6.80
CA GLY A 155 6.78 7.62 6.08
C GLY A 155 5.41 7.91 5.47
N VAL A 156 4.69 6.90 4.97
CA VAL A 156 3.35 7.10 4.39
C VAL A 156 2.37 7.70 5.39
N GLY A 157 2.31 7.15 6.59
CA GLY A 157 1.43 7.66 7.65
C GLY A 157 1.89 9.01 8.21
N ALA A 158 3.20 9.21 8.37
CA ALA A 158 3.75 10.49 8.82
C ALA A 158 3.52 11.59 7.78
N GLY A 159 3.61 11.26 6.48
CA GLY A 159 3.36 12.21 5.39
C GLY A 159 1.88 12.56 5.25
N SER A 160 0.97 11.62 5.46
CA SER A 160 -0.46 11.83 5.23
C SER A 160 -1.07 12.91 6.12
N ILE A 161 -0.66 12.97 7.40
CA ILE A 161 -1.19 13.96 8.35
C ILE A 161 -0.74 15.40 8.04
N ILE A 162 0.31 15.56 7.25
CA ILE A 162 0.84 16.86 6.81
C ILE A 162 0.31 17.19 5.41
N ILE A 163 0.44 16.24 4.48
CA ILE A 163 0.19 16.48 3.05
C ILE A 163 -1.29 16.68 2.78
N PHE A 164 -2.19 15.91 3.40
CA PHE A 164 -3.61 16.01 3.06
C PHE A 164 -4.24 17.31 3.54
N PRO A 165 -4.06 17.77 4.81
CA PRO A 165 -4.56 19.09 5.21
C PRO A 165 -3.92 20.24 4.43
N TRP A 166 -2.62 20.14 4.10
CA TRP A 166 -1.93 21.13 3.27
C TRP A 166 -2.53 21.20 1.86
N MET A 167 -2.75 20.05 1.21
CA MET A 167 -3.41 20.01 -0.10
C MET A 167 -4.83 20.53 -0.04
N GLN A 168 -5.58 20.17 1.01
CA GLN A 168 -6.96 20.61 1.16
C GLN A 168 -7.04 22.14 1.31
N ALA A 169 -6.16 22.74 2.09
CA ALA A 169 -6.09 24.20 2.21
C ALA A 169 -5.88 24.87 0.84
N ILE A 170 -4.98 24.34 0.02
CA ILE A 170 -4.77 24.87 -1.34
C ILE A 170 -6.01 24.65 -2.21
N ILE A 171 -6.69 23.50 -2.08
CA ILE A 171 -7.93 23.25 -2.83
C ILE A 171 -9.00 24.26 -2.46
N ASP A 172 -9.15 24.58 -1.18
CA ASP A 172 -10.17 25.50 -0.68
C ASP A 172 -9.87 26.96 -1.08
N ASP A 173 -8.60 27.35 -1.08
CA ASP A 173 -8.19 28.74 -1.37
C ASP A 173 -8.02 29.00 -2.89
N GLU A 174 -7.40 28.07 -3.63
CA GLU A 174 -6.95 28.28 -5.00
C GLU A 174 -7.50 27.25 -6.00
N GLY A 175 -8.19 26.22 -5.51
CA GLY A 175 -8.76 25.14 -6.31
C GLY A 175 -7.81 23.97 -6.54
N TRP A 176 -8.39 22.86 -7.04
CA TRP A 176 -7.70 21.58 -7.19
C TRP A 176 -6.54 21.61 -8.19
N ARG A 177 -6.56 22.52 -9.19
CA ARG A 177 -5.46 22.67 -10.16
C ARG A 177 -4.19 23.18 -9.47
N SER A 178 -4.31 24.17 -8.59
CA SER A 178 -3.17 24.68 -7.82
C SER A 178 -2.61 23.65 -6.86
N ALA A 179 -3.49 22.81 -6.25
CA ALA A 179 -3.06 21.69 -5.43
C ALA A 179 -2.29 20.64 -6.26
N CYS A 180 -2.70 20.35 -7.50
CA CYS A 180 -1.96 19.46 -8.41
C CYS A 180 -0.58 20.04 -8.75
N TRP A 181 -0.47 21.34 -9.04
CA TRP A 181 0.80 22.01 -9.28
C TRP A 181 1.73 21.95 -8.06
N SER A 182 1.22 22.29 -6.89
CA SER A 182 1.98 22.28 -5.64
C SER A 182 2.50 20.89 -5.31
N MET A 183 1.67 19.84 -5.49
CA MET A 183 2.08 18.46 -5.30
C MET A 183 3.08 18.01 -6.37
N ALA A 184 2.92 18.42 -7.62
CA ALA A 184 3.88 18.12 -8.68
C ALA A 184 5.27 18.71 -8.39
N VAL A 185 5.33 19.95 -7.93
CA VAL A 185 6.57 20.61 -7.50
C VAL A 185 7.20 19.88 -6.33
N LEU A 186 6.41 19.51 -5.32
CA LEU A 186 6.89 18.76 -4.15
C LEU A 186 7.52 17.42 -4.57
N VAL A 187 6.84 16.64 -5.41
CA VAL A 187 7.35 15.36 -5.92
C VAL A 187 8.62 15.57 -6.74
N LEU A 188 8.64 16.56 -7.64
CA LEU A 188 9.75 16.80 -8.54
C LEU A 188 11.00 17.34 -7.83
N VAL A 189 10.82 18.28 -6.92
CA VAL A 189 11.94 19.00 -6.26
C VAL A 189 12.49 18.20 -5.07
N VAL A 190 11.67 17.37 -4.43
CA VAL A 190 12.11 16.59 -3.27
C VAL A 190 12.43 15.16 -3.66
N VAL A 191 11.48 14.42 -4.22
CA VAL A 191 11.64 12.97 -4.42
C VAL A 191 12.66 12.68 -5.53
N ALA A 192 12.58 13.38 -6.68
CA ALA A 192 13.46 13.10 -7.79
C ALA A 192 14.95 13.34 -7.45
N PRO A 193 15.37 14.50 -6.92
CA PRO A 193 16.79 14.74 -6.63
C PRO A 193 17.30 13.92 -5.45
N LEU A 194 16.53 13.73 -4.38
CA LEU A 194 16.95 12.88 -3.26
C LEU A 194 17.31 11.47 -3.74
N ASN A 195 16.45 10.88 -4.56
CA ASN A 195 16.72 9.54 -5.09
C ASN A 195 17.83 9.57 -6.15
N PHE A 196 17.84 10.56 -7.05
CA PHE A 196 18.85 10.63 -8.12
C PHE A 196 20.26 10.80 -7.59
N PHE A 197 20.46 11.63 -6.57
CA PHE A 197 21.79 11.93 -6.06
C PHE A 197 22.24 11.02 -4.92
N LEU A 198 21.31 10.53 -4.09
CA LEU A 198 21.68 9.88 -2.84
C LEU A 198 21.23 8.42 -2.73
N GLN A 199 20.23 7.96 -3.53
CA GLN A 199 19.74 6.60 -3.39
C GLN A 199 20.61 5.60 -4.16
N ASN A 200 20.97 4.48 -3.51
CA ASN A 200 21.72 3.38 -4.11
C ASN A 200 20.99 2.06 -3.80
N ARG A 201 21.24 1.04 -4.61
CA ARG A 201 20.56 -0.25 -4.50
C ARG A 201 21.18 -1.13 -3.42
N HIS A 202 22.49 -1.18 -3.37
CA HIS A 202 23.26 -2.03 -2.48
C HIS A 202 24.31 -1.22 -1.71
N PRO A 203 24.64 -1.60 -0.47
CA PRO A 203 25.75 -0.98 0.26
C PRO A 203 27.10 -1.19 -0.46
N GLU A 204 27.29 -2.33 -1.15
CA GLU A 204 28.49 -2.66 -1.91
C GLU A 204 28.77 -1.66 -3.04
N ASP A 205 27.75 -0.99 -3.58
CA ASP A 205 27.90 0.06 -4.59
C ASP A 205 28.72 1.24 -4.04
N LEU A 206 28.72 1.44 -2.71
CA LEU A 206 29.48 2.47 -1.99
C LEU A 206 30.71 1.90 -1.26
N GLY A 207 31.07 0.63 -1.49
CA GLY A 207 32.17 -0.03 -0.77
C GLY A 207 31.85 -0.33 0.70
N LEU A 208 30.56 -0.41 1.06
CA LEU A 208 30.08 -0.71 2.41
C LEU A 208 29.50 -2.12 2.48
N GLU A 209 29.50 -2.73 3.66
CA GLU A 209 28.81 -3.97 3.95
C GLU A 209 27.42 -3.71 4.54
N ALA A 210 26.50 -4.67 4.42
CA ALA A 210 25.18 -4.58 5.03
C ALA A 210 25.29 -4.46 6.56
N ASP A 211 24.39 -3.71 7.19
CA ASP A 211 24.43 -3.35 8.62
C ASP A 211 25.65 -2.52 9.07
N GLY A 212 26.63 -2.24 8.17
CA GLY A 212 27.84 -1.47 8.48
C GLY A 212 28.89 -2.22 9.30
N ASP A 213 28.79 -3.53 9.43
CA ASP A 213 29.67 -4.37 10.28
C ASP A 213 30.46 -5.38 9.45
N THR A 214 31.79 -5.26 9.50
CA THR A 214 32.75 -6.14 8.81
C THR A 214 33.04 -7.46 9.54
N SER A 215 32.43 -7.75 10.69
CA SER A 215 32.96 -8.78 11.60
C SER A 215 31.97 -9.82 12.16
N ALA A 216 30.74 -9.90 11.70
CA ALA A 216 29.82 -10.92 12.19
C ALA A 216 29.38 -11.90 11.10
N PRO A 217 29.42 -13.23 11.33
CA PRO A 217 28.83 -14.21 10.42
C PRO A 217 27.37 -13.82 10.17
N VAL A 218 26.94 -13.87 8.91
CA VAL A 218 25.54 -13.75 8.53
C VAL A 218 24.80 -14.90 9.21
N ASP A 219 24.22 -14.61 10.36
CA ASP A 219 23.25 -15.50 10.97
C ASP A 219 22.04 -15.45 10.02
N GLN A 220 22.02 -16.39 9.08
CA GLN A 220 20.82 -16.69 8.30
C GLN A 220 19.78 -17.00 9.36
N GLY A 221 18.88 -16.06 9.61
CA GLY A 221 17.86 -16.21 10.65
C GLY A 221 17.31 -17.65 10.58
N PRO A 222 17.03 -18.27 11.73
CA PRO A 222 16.79 -19.71 11.78
C PRO A 222 15.78 -20.09 10.70
N ALA A 223 16.17 -21.02 9.81
CA ALA A 223 15.24 -21.66 8.90
C ALA A 223 13.99 -22.01 9.72
N PRO A 224 12.78 -21.75 9.23
CA PRO A 224 11.57 -21.97 10.01
C PRO A 224 11.67 -23.37 10.63
N PRO A 225 11.55 -23.49 11.97
CA PRO A 225 11.82 -24.75 12.62
C PRO A 225 10.96 -25.83 11.97
N GLN A 226 11.54 -26.98 11.62
CA GLN A 226 10.80 -28.12 11.02
C GLN A 226 9.52 -28.46 11.81
N ALA A 227 9.52 -28.21 13.11
CA ALA A 227 8.37 -28.33 14.00
C ALA A 227 7.18 -27.40 13.67
N SER A 228 7.31 -26.45 12.73
CA SER A 228 6.20 -25.60 12.27
C SER A 228 5.47 -26.15 11.05
N ILE A 229 6.02 -27.14 10.38
CA ILE A 229 5.42 -27.79 9.19
C ILE A 229 4.36 -28.78 9.65
N VAL A 230 3.13 -28.63 9.15
CA VAL A 230 1.99 -29.51 9.42
C VAL A 230 1.76 -30.49 8.26
N ASP A 231 1.85 -29.98 7.03
CA ASP A 231 1.70 -30.76 5.82
C ASP A 231 3.07 -30.84 5.11
N GLN A 232 3.80 -31.95 5.39
CA GLN A 232 5.15 -32.12 4.89
C GLN A 232 5.18 -32.30 3.37
N ALA A 233 4.23 -33.04 2.80
CA ALA A 233 4.11 -33.24 1.37
C ALA A 233 3.87 -31.92 0.62
N TRP A 234 3.07 -31.04 1.17
CA TRP A 234 2.86 -29.70 0.62
C TRP A 234 4.11 -28.83 0.74
N ALA A 235 4.77 -28.87 1.89
CA ALA A 235 5.95 -28.04 2.18
C ALA A 235 7.19 -28.43 1.36
N GLU A 236 7.34 -29.71 1.01
CA GLU A 236 8.45 -30.26 0.20
C GLU A 236 8.19 -30.15 -1.32
N THR A 237 6.97 -29.81 -1.73
CA THR A 237 6.64 -29.63 -3.13
C THR A 237 7.38 -28.42 -3.71
N ASP A 238 8.12 -28.61 -4.82
CA ASP A 238 8.72 -27.50 -5.58
C ASP A 238 7.61 -26.78 -6.38
N TRP A 239 7.01 -25.80 -5.73
CA TRP A 239 5.87 -25.08 -6.27
C TRP A 239 6.25 -24.24 -7.49
N THR A 240 5.71 -24.60 -8.64
CA THR A 240 5.69 -23.76 -9.84
C THR A 240 4.35 -23.05 -9.95
N LEU A 241 4.28 -21.96 -10.72
CA LEU A 241 3.01 -21.26 -10.96
C LEU A 241 1.95 -22.21 -11.55
N GLY A 242 2.35 -23.08 -12.50
CA GLY A 242 1.44 -24.04 -13.13
C GLY A 242 0.85 -25.07 -12.15
N LEU A 243 1.59 -25.46 -11.11
CA LEU A 243 1.09 -26.33 -10.05
C LEU A 243 0.20 -25.53 -9.06
N ALA A 244 0.64 -24.34 -8.68
CA ALA A 244 -0.09 -23.51 -7.71
C ALA A 244 -1.50 -23.16 -8.20
N VAL A 245 -1.67 -22.73 -9.46
CA VAL A 245 -2.98 -22.37 -10.04
C VAL A 245 -3.95 -23.54 -10.16
N ARG A 246 -3.46 -24.78 -10.07
CA ARG A 246 -4.32 -25.97 -10.05
C ARG A 246 -4.86 -26.29 -8.66
N THR A 247 -4.40 -25.60 -7.62
CA THR A 247 -4.84 -25.84 -6.25
C THR A 247 -6.00 -24.91 -5.87
N ALA A 248 -6.96 -25.42 -5.10
CA ALA A 248 -8.04 -24.60 -4.56
C ALA A 248 -7.50 -23.51 -3.60
N ARG A 249 -6.40 -23.77 -2.87
CA ARG A 249 -5.79 -22.80 -1.94
C ARG A 249 -5.32 -21.53 -2.66
N PHE A 250 -4.79 -21.64 -3.89
CA PHE A 250 -4.40 -20.49 -4.70
C PHE A 250 -5.62 -19.58 -4.99
N TRP A 251 -6.72 -20.15 -5.44
CA TRP A 251 -7.92 -19.38 -5.80
C TRP A 251 -8.65 -18.83 -4.58
N TRP A 252 -8.60 -19.52 -3.45
CA TRP A 252 -9.10 -18.98 -2.20
C TRP A 252 -8.29 -17.77 -1.71
N CYS A 253 -6.96 -17.83 -1.83
CA CYS A 253 -6.12 -16.65 -1.55
C CYS A 253 -6.42 -15.51 -2.52
N PHE A 254 -6.53 -15.80 -3.82
CA PHE A 254 -6.86 -14.82 -4.85
C PHE A 254 -8.19 -14.12 -4.52
N ALA A 255 -9.24 -14.87 -4.22
CA ALA A 255 -10.54 -14.34 -3.86
C ALA A 255 -10.50 -13.53 -2.55
N ALA A 256 -9.75 -14.00 -1.53
CA ALA A 256 -9.59 -13.27 -0.27
C ALA A 256 -8.92 -11.91 -0.49
N PHE A 257 -7.83 -11.86 -1.26
CA PHE A 257 -7.09 -10.62 -1.53
C PHE A 257 -7.90 -9.66 -2.40
N PHE A 258 -8.58 -10.17 -3.43
CA PHE A 258 -9.50 -9.38 -4.24
C PHE A 258 -10.57 -8.72 -3.38
N ALA A 259 -11.31 -9.50 -2.59
CA ALA A 259 -12.44 -9.02 -1.81
C ALA A 259 -12.03 -8.06 -0.69
N GLY A 260 -10.95 -8.38 0.03
CA GLY A 260 -10.44 -7.53 1.10
C GLY A 260 -9.96 -6.17 0.58
N LEU A 261 -9.21 -6.17 -0.53
CA LEU A 261 -8.70 -4.93 -1.10
C LEU A 261 -9.76 -4.15 -1.89
N PHE A 262 -10.77 -4.83 -2.44
CA PHE A 262 -11.97 -4.18 -2.96
C PHE A 262 -12.60 -3.27 -1.88
N ALA A 263 -12.88 -3.82 -0.71
CA ALA A 263 -13.46 -3.07 0.39
C ALA A 263 -12.51 -1.97 0.89
N TRP A 264 -11.22 -2.24 1.02
CA TRP A 264 -10.25 -1.23 1.45
C TRP A 264 -10.28 0.02 0.57
N TYR A 265 -10.11 -0.16 -0.75
CA TYR A 265 -9.96 0.97 -1.67
C TYR A 265 -11.29 1.64 -2.01
N ALA A 266 -12.41 0.94 -1.90
CA ALA A 266 -13.72 1.53 -2.05
C ALA A 266 -13.94 2.70 -1.07
N VAL A 267 -13.70 2.49 0.24
CA VAL A 267 -13.81 3.58 1.22
C VAL A 267 -12.74 4.64 1.01
N GLN A 268 -11.51 4.26 0.71
CA GLN A 268 -10.39 5.21 0.60
C GLN A 268 -10.62 6.28 -0.47
N VAL A 269 -11.25 5.97 -1.58
CA VAL A 269 -11.53 6.94 -2.65
C VAL A 269 -12.73 7.82 -2.33
N HIS A 270 -13.81 7.23 -1.82
CA HIS A 270 -15.06 7.96 -1.58
C HIS A 270 -15.16 8.62 -0.20
N GLN A 271 -14.27 8.32 0.74
CA GLN A 271 -14.32 8.76 2.14
C GLN A 271 -14.45 10.28 2.27
N THR A 272 -13.61 11.04 1.59
CA THR A 272 -13.62 12.50 1.69
C THR A 272 -14.94 13.07 1.19
N ARG A 273 -15.40 12.61 0.02
CA ARG A 273 -16.68 13.03 -0.55
C ARG A 273 -17.86 12.66 0.34
N TYR A 274 -17.86 11.44 0.88
CA TYR A 274 -18.91 10.99 1.80
C TYR A 274 -18.97 11.84 3.06
N LEU A 275 -17.83 12.14 3.70
CA LEU A 275 -17.78 12.98 4.89
C LEU A 275 -18.31 14.39 4.59
N PHE A 276 -18.02 14.92 3.41
CA PHE A 276 -18.57 16.19 2.96
C PHE A 276 -20.10 16.12 2.78
N ASP A 277 -20.62 15.06 2.15
CA ASP A 277 -22.06 14.86 1.95
C ASP A 277 -22.86 14.75 3.26
N VAL A 278 -22.24 14.20 4.33
CA VAL A 278 -22.88 14.11 5.67
C VAL A 278 -22.65 15.34 6.53
N GLY A 279 -22.01 16.40 6.00
CA GLY A 279 -21.95 17.73 6.62
C GLY A 279 -20.67 18.06 7.38
N PHE A 280 -19.59 17.30 7.22
CA PHE A 280 -18.28 17.70 7.73
C PHE A 280 -17.61 18.70 6.77
N ASP A 281 -16.84 19.62 7.33
CA ASP A 281 -16.02 20.53 6.54
C ASP A 281 -14.85 19.80 5.84
N THR A 282 -14.32 20.43 4.79
CA THR A 282 -13.27 19.89 3.95
C THR A 282 -11.97 19.59 4.71
N THR A 283 -11.61 20.50 5.62
CA THR A 283 -10.41 20.39 6.46
C THR A 283 -10.52 19.18 7.40
N THR A 284 -11.66 19.01 8.07
CA THR A 284 -11.92 17.86 8.95
C THR A 284 -11.89 16.54 8.17
N ALA A 285 -12.47 16.51 6.96
CA ALA A 285 -12.42 15.33 6.10
C ALA A 285 -10.98 14.99 5.66
N ALA A 286 -10.15 15.99 5.36
CA ALA A 286 -8.74 15.79 5.01
C ALA A 286 -7.91 15.26 6.19
N TYR A 287 -8.13 15.77 7.41
CA TYR A 287 -7.51 15.22 8.62
C TYR A 287 -7.95 13.79 8.88
N ALA A 288 -9.24 13.47 8.72
CA ALA A 288 -9.73 12.09 8.86
C ALA A 288 -9.00 11.14 7.89
N LEU A 289 -8.85 11.55 6.61
CA LEU A 289 -8.09 10.79 5.62
C LEU A 289 -6.61 10.64 6.02
N GLY A 290 -6.01 11.67 6.60
CA GLY A 290 -4.60 11.69 7.04
C GLY A 290 -4.34 10.81 8.27
N PHE A 291 -5.26 10.80 9.24
CA PHE A 291 -5.12 9.99 10.45
C PHE A 291 -5.24 8.49 10.19
N VAL A 292 -5.98 8.06 9.17
CA VAL A 292 -6.14 6.63 8.86
C VAL A 292 -4.79 5.94 8.61
N PRO A 293 -3.94 6.35 7.64
CA PRO A 293 -2.65 5.68 7.43
C PRO A 293 -1.65 5.96 8.57
N LEU A 294 -1.77 7.07 9.31
CA LEU A 294 -0.97 7.33 10.50
C LEU A 294 -1.24 6.28 11.59
N LEU A 295 -2.50 6.07 11.93
CA LEU A 295 -2.91 5.01 12.86
C LEU A 295 -2.64 3.61 12.27
N GLY A 296 -2.65 3.50 10.96
CA GLY A 296 -2.32 2.29 10.22
C GLY A 296 -0.91 1.76 10.48
N ILE A 297 0.05 2.62 10.86
CA ILE A 297 1.39 2.19 11.29
C ILE A 297 1.27 1.28 12.52
N ILE A 298 0.52 1.74 13.53
CA ILE A 298 0.28 0.99 14.77
C ILE A 298 -0.51 -0.28 14.47
N GLY A 299 -1.55 -0.17 13.63
CA GLY A 299 -2.40 -1.28 13.23
C GLY A 299 -1.62 -2.41 12.54
N GLN A 300 -0.77 -2.07 11.59
CA GLN A 300 0.08 -3.03 10.87
C GLN A 300 1.05 -3.76 11.80
N ILE A 301 1.71 -3.03 12.70
CA ILE A 301 2.64 -3.61 13.68
C ILE A 301 1.87 -4.53 14.65
N GLY A 302 0.76 -4.04 15.22
CA GLY A 302 -0.02 -4.77 16.22
C GLY A 302 -0.67 -6.03 15.65
N VAL A 303 -1.34 -5.93 14.51
CA VAL A 303 -1.98 -7.07 13.84
C VAL A 303 -0.93 -8.03 13.29
N GLY A 304 0.20 -7.54 12.78
CA GLY A 304 1.32 -8.36 12.35
C GLY A 304 1.85 -9.24 13.48
N PHE A 305 2.15 -8.62 14.63
CA PHE A 305 2.61 -9.32 15.83
C PHE A 305 1.57 -10.34 16.36
N LEU A 306 0.30 -9.97 16.33
CA LEU A 306 -0.77 -10.87 16.73
C LEU A 306 -0.89 -12.05 15.76
N SER A 307 -0.81 -11.80 14.45
CA SER A 307 -0.82 -12.82 13.39
C SER A 307 0.29 -13.86 13.57
N ASP A 308 1.49 -13.45 14.00
CA ASP A 308 2.61 -14.35 14.29
C ASP A 308 2.37 -15.23 15.53
N ARG A 309 1.45 -14.83 16.40
CA ARG A 309 1.11 -15.56 17.63
C ARG A 309 -0.11 -16.47 17.49
N VAL A 310 -1.17 -16.00 16.83
CA VAL A 310 -2.46 -16.70 16.78
C VAL A 310 -2.75 -17.36 15.44
N GLY A 311 -2.07 -16.96 14.37
CA GLY A 311 -2.23 -17.50 13.02
C GLY A 311 -2.55 -16.44 11.97
N ARG A 312 -2.20 -16.73 10.71
CA ARG A 312 -2.37 -15.81 9.58
C ARG A 312 -3.84 -15.51 9.30
N GLU A 313 -4.69 -16.52 9.42
CA GLU A 313 -6.14 -16.38 9.22
C GLU A 313 -6.75 -15.39 10.20
N TRP A 314 -6.32 -15.41 11.46
CA TRP A 314 -6.78 -14.45 12.47
C TRP A 314 -6.30 -13.04 12.19
N GLY A 315 -5.03 -12.85 11.77
CA GLY A 315 -4.53 -11.54 11.38
C GLY A 315 -5.36 -10.93 10.24
N TRP A 316 -5.64 -11.71 9.19
CA TRP A 316 -6.50 -11.30 8.09
C TRP A 316 -7.95 -11.02 8.53
N THR A 317 -8.52 -11.89 9.35
CA THR A 317 -9.88 -11.75 9.90
C THR A 317 -10.02 -10.45 10.68
N ILE A 318 -9.07 -10.14 11.57
CA ILE A 318 -9.07 -8.90 12.36
C ILE A 318 -9.03 -7.68 11.43
N GLY A 319 -8.15 -7.68 10.42
CA GLY A 319 -8.09 -6.59 9.45
C GLY A 319 -9.42 -6.40 8.70
N CYS A 320 -10.04 -7.48 8.22
CA CYS A 320 -11.36 -7.42 7.57
C CYS A 320 -12.45 -6.91 8.53
N LEU A 321 -12.45 -7.36 9.80
CA LEU A 321 -13.40 -6.88 10.82
C LEU A 321 -13.19 -5.39 11.12
N GLY A 322 -11.97 -4.86 11.01
CA GLY A 322 -11.71 -3.43 11.06
C GLY A 322 -12.45 -2.65 9.95
N PHE A 323 -12.46 -3.18 8.73
CA PHE A 323 -13.25 -2.57 7.64
C PHE A 323 -14.75 -2.79 7.81
N VAL A 324 -15.21 -3.94 8.32
CA VAL A 324 -16.63 -4.15 8.68
C VAL A 324 -17.07 -3.09 9.71
N ALA A 325 -16.27 -2.87 10.75
CA ALA A 325 -16.55 -1.84 11.76
C ALA A 325 -16.54 -0.44 11.13
N CYS A 326 -15.56 -0.13 10.26
CA CYS A 326 -15.49 1.13 9.54
C CYS A 326 -16.79 1.39 8.75
N TYR A 327 -17.23 0.45 7.94
CA TYR A 327 -18.46 0.57 7.15
C TYR A 327 -19.72 0.64 8.03
N GLY A 328 -19.77 -0.14 9.12
CA GLY A 328 -20.84 -0.04 10.09
C GLY A 328 -20.94 1.33 10.74
N VAL A 329 -19.79 1.91 11.07
CA VAL A 329 -19.72 3.28 11.61
C VAL A 329 -20.14 4.33 10.57
N LEU A 330 -19.76 4.16 9.29
CA LEU A 330 -20.20 5.03 8.21
C LEU A 330 -21.72 5.02 8.03
N LEU A 331 -22.38 3.86 8.12
CA LEU A 331 -23.85 3.76 8.10
C LEU A 331 -24.51 4.53 9.28
N VAL A 332 -23.89 4.51 10.45
CA VAL A 332 -24.37 5.27 11.61
C VAL A 332 -24.10 6.77 11.44
N LEU A 333 -23.00 7.14 10.83
CA LEU A 333 -22.56 8.53 10.64
C LEU A 333 -23.54 9.31 9.74
N GLU A 334 -24.18 8.63 8.76
CA GLU A 334 -25.21 9.24 7.91
C GLU A 334 -26.41 9.73 8.73
N ALA A 335 -26.83 8.96 9.74
CA ALA A 335 -27.97 9.30 10.59
C ALA A 335 -27.59 10.24 11.75
N ARG A 336 -26.34 10.21 12.20
CA ARG A 336 -25.84 10.95 13.37
C ARG A 336 -24.43 11.48 13.12
N PRO A 337 -24.27 12.57 12.34
CA PRO A 337 -22.97 13.19 12.13
C PRO A 337 -22.36 13.66 13.45
N SER A 338 -21.20 13.09 13.81
CA SER A 338 -20.49 13.43 15.04
C SER A 338 -18.99 13.24 14.86
N PRO A 339 -18.14 14.18 15.34
CA PRO A 339 -16.69 14.02 15.32
C PRO A 339 -16.22 12.76 16.05
N LEU A 340 -16.91 12.36 17.12
CA LEU A 340 -16.59 11.13 17.84
C LEU A 340 -16.82 9.87 16.97
N ILE A 341 -17.97 9.81 16.27
CA ILE A 341 -18.31 8.70 15.38
C ILE A 341 -17.34 8.66 14.21
N MET A 342 -16.98 9.81 13.64
CA MET A 342 -15.94 9.89 12.61
C MET A 342 -14.58 9.39 13.14
N GLY A 343 -14.21 9.76 14.37
CA GLY A 343 -13.00 9.26 15.02
C GLY A 343 -12.99 7.72 15.19
N LEU A 344 -14.16 7.12 15.49
CA LEU A 344 -14.31 5.66 15.55
C LEU A 344 -14.12 5.02 14.16
N MET A 345 -14.62 5.64 13.10
CA MET A 345 -14.39 5.20 11.73
C MET A 345 -12.89 5.20 11.39
N VAL A 346 -12.19 6.30 11.69
CA VAL A 346 -10.74 6.45 11.48
C VAL A 346 -9.96 5.41 12.27
N ALA A 347 -10.32 5.17 13.53
CA ALA A 347 -9.70 4.16 14.38
C ALA A 347 -9.95 2.73 13.87
N ALA A 348 -11.18 2.40 13.47
CA ALA A 348 -11.53 1.09 12.93
C ALA A 348 -10.74 0.81 11.64
N GLN A 349 -10.68 1.77 10.74
CA GLN A 349 -9.94 1.64 9.48
C GLN A 349 -8.43 1.58 9.70
N GLY A 350 -7.85 2.51 10.49
CA GLY A 350 -6.42 2.64 10.69
C GLY A 350 -5.86 1.59 11.64
N LEU A 351 -6.31 1.57 12.91
CA LEU A 351 -5.74 0.67 13.94
C LEU A 351 -6.02 -0.81 13.69
N ILE A 352 -7.11 -1.13 13.03
CA ILE A 352 -7.53 -2.52 12.82
C ILE A 352 -7.43 -2.90 11.34
N GLY A 353 -8.11 -2.15 10.47
CA GLY A 353 -8.24 -2.48 9.05
C GLY A 353 -6.91 -2.56 8.30
N TYR A 354 -6.03 -1.60 8.52
CA TYR A 354 -4.70 -1.56 7.87
C TYR A 354 -3.80 -2.74 8.23
N GLY A 355 -4.07 -3.45 9.33
CA GLY A 355 -3.40 -4.69 9.67
C GLY A 355 -3.50 -5.79 8.61
N MET A 356 -4.49 -5.72 7.73
CA MET A 356 -4.66 -6.67 6.62
C MET A 356 -3.48 -6.66 5.64
N ALA A 357 -2.80 -5.51 5.45
CA ALA A 357 -1.68 -5.37 4.52
C ALA A 357 -0.52 -6.34 4.80
N VAL A 358 -0.23 -6.58 6.08
CA VAL A 358 0.87 -7.46 6.51
C VAL A 358 0.59 -8.92 6.19
N GLY A 359 -0.69 -9.29 6.13
CA GLY A 359 -1.11 -10.67 5.88
C GLY A 359 -0.76 -11.19 4.49
N ILE A 360 -0.81 -10.35 3.45
CA ILE A 360 -0.70 -10.78 2.05
C ILE A 360 0.59 -11.56 1.79
N SER A 361 1.75 -10.93 2.03
CA SER A 361 3.05 -11.55 1.77
C SER A 361 3.31 -12.76 2.67
N SER A 362 2.90 -12.68 3.94
CA SER A 362 3.09 -13.75 4.93
C SER A 362 2.27 -14.98 4.61
N ILE A 363 1.01 -14.83 4.20
CA ILE A 363 0.11 -15.92 3.80
C ILE A 363 0.65 -16.63 2.57
N ILE A 364 1.10 -15.87 1.56
CA ILE A 364 1.66 -16.45 0.33
C ILE A 364 2.95 -17.22 0.65
N ALA A 365 3.82 -16.68 1.51
CA ALA A 365 5.06 -17.33 1.91
C ALA A 365 4.80 -18.63 2.68
N ASP A 366 3.80 -18.65 3.57
CA ASP A 366 3.46 -19.86 4.35
C ASP A 366 2.88 -20.99 3.46
N LEU A 367 2.18 -20.64 2.36
CA LEU A 367 1.57 -21.61 1.44
C LEU A 367 2.48 -22.07 0.30
N PHE A 368 3.24 -21.17 -0.31
CA PHE A 368 3.95 -21.42 -1.58
C PHE A 368 5.43 -21.00 -1.51
N GLN A 369 6.13 -21.45 -0.46
CA GLN A 369 7.56 -21.18 -0.32
C GLN A 369 8.37 -22.02 -1.35
N GLY A 370 9.47 -21.47 -1.87
CA GLY A 370 10.38 -22.18 -2.75
C GLY A 370 10.98 -21.32 -3.85
N ARG A 371 11.70 -21.97 -4.78
CA ARG A 371 12.48 -21.33 -5.86
C ARG A 371 11.65 -20.42 -6.77
N HIS A 372 10.37 -20.73 -6.98
CA HIS A 372 9.47 -19.99 -7.87
C HIS A 372 8.47 -19.09 -7.13
N TYR A 373 8.70 -18.83 -5.84
CA TYR A 373 7.86 -17.97 -4.99
C TYR A 373 7.48 -16.64 -5.66
N GLY A 374 8.45 -15.95 -6.27
CA GLY A 374 8.19 -14.65 -6.91
C GLY A 374 7.15 -14.68 -8.03
N ARG A 375 7.10 -15.76 -8.82
CA ARG A 375 6.09 -15.92 -9.88
C ARG A 375 4.69 -16.16 -9.33
N ILE A 376 4.57 -16.94 -8.26
CA ILE A 376 3.29 -17.23 -7.59
C ILE A 376 2.80 -15.97 -6.85
N TYR A 377 3.71 -15.29 -6.15
CA TYR A 377 3.44 -14.01 -5.51
C TYR A 377 2.93 -12.97 -6.52
N GLY A 378 3.60 -12.83 -7.66
CA GLY A 378 3.18 -11.93 -8.73
C GLY A 378 1.79 -12.25 -9.27
N ALA A 379 1.46 -13.52 -9.48
CA ALA A 379 0.15 -13.95 -9.96
C ALA A 379 -0.96 -13.66 -8.93
N LEU A 380 -0.73 -13.88 -7.63
CA LEU A 380 -1.67 -13.53 -6.57
C LEU A 380 -1.82 -12.00 -6.40
N ASN A 381 -0.77 -11.23 -6.68
CA ASN A 381 -0.85 -9.76 -6.67
C ASN A 381 -1.74 -9.17 -7.79
N ILE A 382 -2.11 -9.94 -8.81
CA ILE A 382 -3.15 -9.52 -9.76
C ILE A 382 -4.48 -9.27 -9.03
N ALA A 383 -4.83 -10.09 -8.04
CA ALA A 383 -6.00 -9.83 -7.19
C ALA A 383 -5.86 -8.52 -6.41
N CYS A 384 -4.62 -8.21 -5.94
CA CYS A 384 -4.30 -6.97 -5.24
C CYS A 384 -4.35 -5.72 -6.14
N ALA A 385 -4.43 -5.87 -7.45
CA ALA A 385 -4.64 -4.77 -8.38
C ALA A 385 -6.11 -4.66 -8.83
N ILE A 386 -6.76 -5.80 -9.14
CA ILE A 386 -8.14 -5.81 -9.63
C ILE A 386 -9.13 -5.42 -8.52
N GLY A 387 -8.90 -5.84 -7.27
CA GLY A 387 -9.74 -5.45 -6.13
C GLY A 387 -9.81 -3.92 -5.96
N PRO A 388 -8.67 -3.23 -5.79
CA PRO A 388 -8.60 -1.77 -5.74
C PRO A 388 -9.13 -1.06 -6.98
N ALA A 389 -9.04 -1.68 -8.16
CA ALA A 389 -9.61 -1.12 -9.38
C ALA A 389 -11.14 -1.23 -9.40
N ALA A 390 -11.70 -2.36 -8.96
CA ALA A 390 -13.15 -2.59 -9.00
C ALA A 390 -13.90 -1.85 -7.87
N GLY A 391 -13.34 -1.80 -6.67
CA GLY A 391 -14.01 -1.27 -5.47
C GLY A 391 -14.56 0.15 -5.63
N PRO A 392 -13.71 1.13 -5.94
CA PRO A 392 -14.16 2.52 -6.09
C PRO A 392 -15.18 2.72 -7.22
N TRP A 393 -14.98 2.05 -8.35
CA TRP A 393 -15.90 2.14 -9.48
C TRP A 393 -17.29 1.57 -9.12
N VAL A 394 -17.34 0.38 -8.51
CA VAL A 394 -18.62 -0.25 -8.10
C VAL A 394 -19.32 0.60 -7.06
N MET A 395 -18.58 1.17 -6.08
CA MET A 395 -19.14 2.05 -5.06
C MET A 395 -19.77 3.31 -5.70
N GLY A 396 -19.10 3.92 -6.67
CA GLY A 396 -19.61 5.05 -7.43
C GLY A 396 -20.86 4.67 -8.22
N TYR A 397 -20.83 3.54 -8.94
CA TYR A 397 -21.97 3.05 -9.74
C TYR A 397 -23.21 2.78 -8.88
N LEU A 398 -23.04 2.14 -7.72
CA LEU A 398 -24.15 1.92 -6.79
C LEU A 398 -24.72 3.23 -6.24
N TYR A 399 -23.87 4.22 -6.00
CA TYR A 399 -24.33 5.55 -5.61
C TYR A 399 -25.10 6.23 -6.74
N ASP A 400 -24.57 6.22 -7.96
CA ASP A 400 -25.20 6.87 -9.14
C ASP A 400 -26.60 6.29 -9.42
N THR A 401 -26.80 4.99 -9.13
CA THR A 401 -28.07 4.31 -9.35
C THR A 401 -29.05 4.41 -8.19
N SER A 402 -28.57 4.51 -6.93
CA SER A 402 -29.41 4.48 -5.72
C SER A 402 -29.55 5.83 -5.00
N GLY A 403 -28.67 6.79 -5.32
CA GLY A 403 -28.58 8.07 -4.63
C GLY A 403 -28.01 8.00 -3.20
N SER A 404 -27.53 6.81 -2.74
CA SER A 404 -26.99 6.61 -1.39
C SER A 404 -25.81 5.68 -1.39
N TYR A 405 -24.90 5.86 -0.42
CA TYR A 405 -23.77 4.92 -0.19
C TYR A 405 -24.19 3.66 0.60
N ALA A 406 -25.39 3.58 1.15
CA ALA A 406 -25.78 2.49 2.03
C ALA A 406 -25.64 1.11 1.37
N SER A 407 -26.10 0.96 0.11
CA SER A 407 -25.97 -0.29 -0.67
C SER A 407 -24.50 -0.67 -0.90
N SER A 408 -23.65 0.31 -1.16
CA SER A 408 -22.21 0.14 -1.33
C SER A 408 -21.54 -0.31 -0.04
N PHE A 409 -21.91 0.27 1.10
CA PHE A 409 -21.36 -0.11 2.41
C PHE A 409 -21.75 -1.54 2.78
N TRP A 410 -23.01 -1.95 2.55
CA TRP A 410 -23.45 -3.32 2.77
C TRP A 410 -22.71 -4.32 1.85
N LEU A 411 -22.50 -3.97 0.59
CA LEU A 411 -21.68 -4.79 -0.33
C LEU A 411 -20.25 -4.93 0.21
N CYS A 412 -19.62 -3.87 0.65
CA CYS A 412 -18.26 -3.91 1.18
C CYS A 412 -18.17 -4.74 2.48
N ILE A 413 -19.17 -4.66 3.33
CA ILE A 413 -19.29 -5.55 4.51
C ILE A 413 -19.38 -7.02 4.07
N ALA A 414 -20.22 -7.33 3.09
CA ALA A 414 -20.34 -8.68 2.54
C ALA A 414 -19.02 -9.16 1.92
N MET A 415 -18.30 -8.29 1.19
CA MET A 415 -16.98 -8.59 0.64
C MET A 415 -15.94 -8.86 1.73
N CYS A 416 -15.97 -8.15 2.86
CA CYS A 416 -15.09 -8.43 3.99
C CYS A 416 -15.38 -9.82 4.59
N PHE A 417 -16.65 -10.19 4.80
CA PHE A 417 -17.01 -11.54 5.30
C PHE A 417 -16.65 -12.62 4.27
N PHE A 418 -16.83 -12.36 2.99
CA PHE A 418 -16.38 -13.27 1.93
C PHE A 418 -14.85 -13.42 1.93
N ALA A 419 -14.10 -12.35 2.13
CA ALA A 419 -12.64 -12.39 2.25
C ALA A 419 -12.19 -13.21 3.46
N ILE A 420 -12.89 -13.09 4.61
CA ILE A 420 -12.67 -13.93 5.80
C ILE A 420 -12.94 -15.39 5.46
N PHE A 421 -14.08 -15.71 4.89
CA PHE A 421 -14.41 -17.07 4.49
C PHE A 421 -13.33 -17.68 3.59
N CYS A 422 -12.90 -16.96 2.55
CA CYS A 422 -11.89 -17.42 1.60
C CYS A 422 -10.55 -17.72 2.28
N ILE A 423 -10.07 -16.87 3.20
CA ILE A 423 -8.79 -17.11 3.85
C ILE A 423 -8.84 -18.34 4.78
N TRP A 424 -9.98 -18.59 5.44
CA TRP A 424 -10.17 -19.79 6.24
C TRP A 424 -10.24 -21.05 5.38
N MET A 425 -10.76 -20.96 4.14
CA MET A 425 -10.74 -22.06 3.15
C MET A 425 -9.34 -22.30 2.57
N ALA A 426 -8.53 -21.25 2.35
CA ALA A 426 -7.12 -21.38 1.97
C ALA A 426 -6.30 -22.10 3.03
N ALA A 427 -6.65 -21.92 4.30
CA ALA A 427 -6.15 -22.62 5.46
C ALA A 427 -4.62 -22.72 5.56
N PRO A 428 -3.86 -21.58 5.62
CA PRO A 428 -2.42 -21.58 5.82
C PRO A 428 -1.97 -22.41 7.03
N ARG A 429 -2.74 -22.40 8.12
CA ARG A 429 -2.48 -23.19 9.34
C ARG A 429 -2.40 -24.71 9.10
N LYS A 430 -3.01 -25.23 8.04
CA LYS A 430 -2.93 -26.64 7.68
C LYS A 430 -1.65 -27.00 6.94
N VAL A 431 -0.86 -25.99 6.54
CA VAL A 431 0.44 -26.17 5.92
C VAL A 431 1.56 -25.85 6.90
N ARG A 432 1.47 -24.70 7.55
CA ARG A 432 2.48 -24.23 8.53
C ARG A 432 1.80 -23.56 9.71
N LEU A 433 2.32 -23.85 10.91
CA LEU A 433 1.98 -23.14 12.11
C LEU A 433 2.87 -21.91 12.24
N VAL A 434 2.31 -20.80 12.69
CA VAL A 434 3.08 -19.62 13.08
C VAL A 434 3.87 -19.91 14.36
N ALA A 435 4.94 -19.13 14.60
CA ALA A 435 5.86 -19.34 15.71
C ALA A 435 5.15 -19.48 17.07
N GLY A 436 4.14 -18.65 17.32
CA GLY A 436 3.38 -18.71 18.58
C GLY A 436 2.54 -19.98 18.75
N GLN A 437 1.99 -20.53 17.68
CA GLN A 437 1.24 -21.80 17.71
C GLN A 437 2.19 -22.99 17.90
N ALA A 438 3.31 -23.01 17.16
CA ALA A 438 4.32 -24.04 17.30
C ALA A 438 4.93 -24.09 18.73
N ALA A 439 5.12 -22.92 19.36
CA ALA A 439 5.61 -22.85 20.75
C ALA A 439 4.61 -23.37 21.77
N ARG A 440 3.29 -23.17 21.54
CA ARG A 440 2.24 -23.72 22.44
C ARG A 440 2.17 -25.23 22.38
N LEU A 441 2.26 -25.82 21.16
CA LEU A 441 2.24 -27.31 21.00
C LEU A 441 3.46 -27.99 21.63
N ARG A 442 4.61 -27.30 21.75
CA ARG A 442 5.79 -27.83 22.46
C ARG A 442 5.65 -27.81 23.98
N ARG A 443 4.74 -27.00 24.52
CA ARG A 443 4.52 -26.88 25.98
C ARG A 443 3.35 -27.73 26.48
N ALA A 444 2.48 -28.20 25.58
CA ALA A 444 1.38 -29.13 25.84
C ALA A 444 1.85 -30.58 25.62
#